data_f076164be597f52fd08ff13210226e89
#
_entry.id   f076164be597f52fd08ff13210226e89
#
_cell.length_a   1.000
_cell.length_b   1.000
_cell.length_c   1.000
_cell.angle_alpha   90.00
_cell.angle_beta   90.00
_cell.angle_gamma   90.00
#
_symmetry.space_group_name_H-M   'P 1'
#
loop_
_entity.id
_entity.type
_entity.pdbx_description
1 polymer ?
#
loop_
_entity_poly.entity_id
_entity_poly.type
_entity_poly.pdbx_seq_one_letter_code
_entity_poly.pdbx_strand_id
1 'polypeptide(L)'
;EKQRISKILEKTEIDFSEKQDKTEDEEKRQELIKNLVISADTFIAYRPSFRLHTIIAGYPWFLDWGRDSLISFEGLLLKTKKYELAKEVLLTMVRDIKYGLVPNGYSGFDNRPLYNSVDASLLLFEQIQKYINYTGDYEFVEKNIYDKLEKIIENYIKGIDIDNNNIYLDSDFLISSGTENTQNTWMDAKVNGIAVTPRNGKAVEIN
;
A
#
# COMPACT_ATOMS: atom_id res chain seq x y z
N GLU A 1 -20.75 18.34 -6.90
CA GLU A 1 -20.33 17.64 -5.67
C GLU A 1 -21.35 16.60 -5.23
N LYS A 2 -22.63 16.92 -5.06
CA LYS A 2 -23.69 15.95 -4.67
C LYS A 2 -23.76 14.73 -5.60
N GLN A 3 -23.64 14.91 -6.92
CA GLN A 3 -23.62 13.81 -7.89
C GLN A 3 -22.37 12.92 -7.77
N ARG A 4 -21.21 13.49 -7.39
CA ARG A 4 -19.99 12.73 -7.11
C ARG A 4 -20.16 11.87 -5.87
N ILE A 5 -20.68 12.44 -4.80
CA ILE A 5 -20.95 11.74 -3.53
C ILE A 5 -21.93 10.59 -3.75
N SER A 6 -23.04 10.82 -4.46
CA SER A 6 -24.02 9.78 -4.81
C SER A 6 -23.35 8.60 -5.52
N LYS A 7 -22.54 8.87 -6.54
CA LYS A 7 -21.81 7.81 -7.29
C LYS A 7 -20.82 7.03 -6.43
N ILE A 8 -20.15 7.68 -5.47
CA ILE A 8 -19.23 7.00 -4.55
C ILE A 8 -20.01 6.04 -3.66
N LEU A 9 -21.11 6.48 -3.08
CA LEU A 9 -21.93 5.70 -2.17
C LEU A 9 -22.62 4.51 -2.88
N GLU A 10 -23.15 4.74 -4.09
CA GLU A 10 -23.75 3.69 -4.92
C GLU A 10 -22.76 2.55 -5.23
N LYS A 11 -21.52 2.89 -5.55
CA LYS A 11 -20.47 1.90 -5.87
C LYS A 11 -20.04 1.06 -4.68
N THR A 12 -20.18 1.55 -3.47
CA THR A 12 -19.77 0.80 -2.27
C THR A 12 -20.75 -0.31 -1.88
N GLU A 13 -21.97 -0.32 -2.45
CA GLU A 13 -23.07 -1.23 -2.09
C GLU A 13 -23.34 -1.30 -0.58
N ILE A 14 -22.91 -0.30 0.17
CA ILE A 14 -23.27 -0.15 1.57
C ILE A 14 -24.70 0.40 1.62
N ASP A 15 -25.58 -0.29 2.31
CA ASP A 15 -26.98 0.14 2.46
C ASP A 15 -27.04 1.38 3.35
N PHE A 16 -27.24 2.53 2.73
CA PHE A 16 -27.50 3.80 3.40
C PHE A 16 -29.00 4.17 3.39
N SER A 17 -29.89 3.22 3.08
CA SER A 17 -31.33 3.49 3.03
C SER A 17 -31.86 3.95 4.39
N GLU A 18 -32.75 4.92 4.34
CA GLU A 18 -33.49 5.38 5.51
C GLU A 18 -34.48 4.30 5.93
N LYS A 19 -34.21 3.58 7.00
CA LYS A 19 -35.20 2.75 7.70
C LYS A 19 -36.03 3.67 8.59
N GLN A 20 -37.34 3.53 8.55
CA GLN A 20 -38.28 4.41 9.24
C GLN A 20 -38.21 4.41 10.80
N ASP A 21 -37.49 3.43 11.39
CA ASP A 21 -37.41 3.24 12.84
C ASP A 21 -35.97 3.11 13.35
N LYS A 22 -35.04 3.97 12.88
CA LYS A 22 -33.66 3.98 13.38
C LYS A 22 -33.57 4.71 14.72
N THR A 23 -32.76 4.18 15.62
CA THR A 23 -32.36 4.90 16.83
C THR A 23 -31.38 6.04 16.47
N GLU A 24 -31.31 7.08 17.31
CA GLU A 24 -30.37 8.20 17.14
C GLU A 24 -28.90 7.73 16.99
N ASP A 25 -28.53 6.66 17.68
CA ASP A 25 -27.19 6.08 17.62
C ASP A 25 -26.95 5.37 16.27
N GLU A 26 -27.95 4.74 15.69
CA GLU A 26 -27.85 4.11 14.35
C GLU A 26 -27.72 5.17 13.25
N GLU A 27 -28.42 6.29 13.37
CA GLU A 27 -28.30 7.41 12.43
C GLU A 27 -26.89 8.02 12.48
N LYS A 28 -26.38 8.30 13.67
CA LYS A 28 -25.01 8.82 13.87
C LYS A 28 -23.96 7.86 13.32
N ARG A 29 -24.12 6.56 13.52
CA ARG A 29 -23.21 5.53 12.99
C ARG A 29 -23.23 5.49 11.48
N GLN A 30 -24.41 5.57 10.85
CA GLN A 30 -24.52 5.60 9.40
C GLN A 30 -23.88 6.84 8.78
N GLU A 31 -24.11 8.01 9.38
CA GLU A 31 -23.49 9.25 8.94
C GLU A 31 -21.96 9.18 9.05
N LEU A 32 -21.44 8.60 10.14
CA LEU A 32 -20.01 8.37 10.30
C LEU A 32 -19.45 7.45 9.19
N ILE A 33 -20.09 6.32 8.93
CA ILE A 33 -19.67 5.38 7.88
C ILE A 33 -19.68 6.08 6.51
N LYS A 34 -20.73 6.82 6.20
CA LYS A 34 -20.83 7.59 4.96
C LYS A 34 -19.70 8.59 4.80
N ASN A 35 -19.38 9.32 5.85
CA ASN A 35 -18.28 10.29 5.84
C ASN A 35 -16.93 9.60 5.68
N LEU A 36 -16.71 8.44 6.30
CA LEU A 36 -15.49 7.63 6.12
C LEU A 36 -15.33 7.14 4.68
N VAL A 37 -16.41 6.66 4.04
CA VAL A 37 -16.39 6.22 2.63
C VAL A 37 -16.06 7.37 1.69
N ILE A 38 -16.65 8.55 1.91
CA ILE A 38 -16.37 9.75 1.13
C ILE A 38 -14.91 10.20 1.32
N SER A 39 -14.43 10.19 2.57
CA SER A 39 -13.05 10.54 2.89
C SER A 39 -12.06 9.57 2.26
N ALA A 40 -12.34 8.26 2.28
CA ALA A 40 -11.52 7.24 1.64
C ALA A 40 -11.30 7.53 0.14
N ASP A 41 -12.32 8.02 -0.56
CA ASP A 41 -12.21 8.33 -2.00
C ASP A 41 -11.23 9.49 -2.28
N THR A 42 -11.02 10.38 -1.34
CA THR A 42 -10.11 11.53 -1.53
C THR A 42 -8.65 11.14 -1.60
N PHE A 43 -8.28 9.97 -1.05
CA PHE A 43 -6.90 9.47 -1.10
C PHE A 43 -6.57 8.72 -2.38
N ILE A 44 -7.56 8.39 -3.21
CA ILE A 44 -7.36 7.66 -4.46
C ILE A 44 -7.16 8.67 -5.58
N ALA A 45 -6.00 8.65 -6.22
CA ALA A 45 -5.62 9.59 -7.27
C ALA A 45 -5.21 8.84 -8.56
N TYR A 46 -5.62 9.38 -9.71
CA TYR A 46 -5.11 8.91 -11.00
C TYR A 46 -3.73 9.50 -11.27
N ARG A 47 -2.75 8.65 -11.60
CA ARG A 47 -1.40 9.06 -11.93
C ARG A 47 -1.19 9.00 -13.46
N PRO A 48 -1.21 10.14 -14.17
CA PRO A 48 -1.16 10.14 -15.64
C PRO A 48 0.12 9.49 -16.21
N SER A 49 1.26 9.63 -15.52
CA SER A 49 2.53 9.03 -15.95
C SER A 49 2.51 7.50 -15.95
N PHE A 50 1.67 6.89 -15.13
CA PHE A 50 1.52 5.43 -15.06
C PHE A 50 0.25 4.96 -15.78
N ARG A 51 -0.71 5.85 -16.02
CA ARG A 51 -2.07 5.54 -16.48
C ARG A 51 -2.81 4.58 -15.57
N LEU A 52 -2.54 4.67 -14.28
CA LEU A 52 -3.08 3.83 -13.21
C LEU A 52 -3.45 4.71 -12.02
N HIS A 53 -4.31 4.18 -11.15
CA HIS A 53 -4.59 4.81 -9.88
C HIS A 53 -3.53 4.44 -8.83
N THR A 54 -3.38 5.32 -7.86
CA THR A 54 -2.51 5.19 -6.71
C THR A 54 -3.21 5.72 -5.46
N ILE A 55 -2.61 5.52 -4.30
CA ILE A 55 -3.07 6.07 -3.03
C ILE A 55 -2.09 7.14 -2.58
N ILE A 56 -2.60 8.33 -2.25
CA ILE A 56 -1.82 9.44 -1.70
C ILE A 56 -1.69 9.25 -0.20
N ALA A 57 -0.46 9.26 0.32
CA ALA A 57 -0.18 9.04 1.74
C ALA A 57 -0.71 10.16 2.64
N GLY A 58 -0.75 11.39 2.15
CA GLY A 58 -1.33 12.51 2.90
C GLY A 58 -1.24 13.85 2.18
N TYR A 59 -2.34 14.59 2.16
CA TYR A 59 -2.42 15.93 1.60
C TYR A 59 -1.94 17.00 2.58
N PRO A 60 -1.29 18.08 2.10
CA PRO A 60 -0.79 18.30 0.73
C PRO A 60 0.68 17.89 0.53
N TRP A 61 1.31 17.29 1.55
CA TRP A 61 2.76 17.18 1.66
C TRP A 61 3.35 15.88 1.11
N PHE A 62 2.55 14.80 1.10
CA PHE A 62 3.01 13.48 0.72
C PHE A 62 2.43 13.05 -0.62
N LEU A 63 3.25 12.35 -1.40
CA LEU A 63 2.85 11.72 -2.65
C LEU A 63 2.35 10.28 -2.37
N ASP A 64 2.42 9.44 -3.37
CA ASP A 64 2.13 8.02 -3.27
C ASP A 64 3.34 7.27 -2.69
N TRP A 65 3.16 6.74 -1.49
CA TRP A 65 4.14 5.91 -0.81
C TRP A 65 3.70 4.47 -0.79
N GLY A 66 4.62 3.53 -1.11
CA GLY A 66 4.30 2.11 -1.22
C GLY A 66 3.79 1.51 0.08
N ARG A 67 4.50 1.75 1.19
CA ARG A 67 4.08 1.30 2.53
C ARG A 67 2.70 1.80 2.89
N ASP A 68 2.48 3.11 2.78
CA ASP A 68 1.22 3.77 3.13
C ASP A 68 0.07 3.26 2.27
N SER A 69 0.31 3.12 0.96
CA SER A 69 -0.67 2.56 0.03
C SER A 69 -1.07 1.14 0.40
N LEU A 70 -0.10 0.29 0.75
CA LEU A 70 -0.36 -1.11 1.10
C LEU A 70 -1.06 -1.24 2.46
N ILE A 71 -0.65 -0.49 3.48
CA ILE A 71 -1.31 -0.50 4.79
C ILE A 71 -2.77 -0.04 4.68
N SER A 72 -3.04 0.99 3.89
CA SER A 72 -4.39 1.55 3.73
C SER A 72 -5.26 0.84 2.70
N PHE A 73 -4.70 -0.05 1.89
CA PHE A 73 -5.32 -0.72 0.74
C PHE A 73 -6.66 -1.38 1.06
N GLU A 74 -6.71 -2.20 2.11
CA GLU A 74 -7.94 -2.89 2.51
C GLU A 74 -9.05 -1.89 2.85
N GLY A 75 -8.74 -0.90 3.69
CA GLY A 75 -9.73 0.08 4.16
C GLY A 75 -10.25 0.98 3.03
N LEU A 76 -9.35 1.50 2.19
CA LEU A 76 -9.70 2.46 1.15
C LEU A 76 -10.36 1.81 -0.08
N LEU A 77 -9.98 0.57 -0.42
CA LEU A 77 -10.38 -0.08 -1.66
C LEU A 77 -11.26 -1.31 -1.46
N LEU A 78 -10.85 -2.26 -0.63
CA LEU A 78 -11.57 -3.53 -0.50
C LEU A 78 -12.85 -3.39 0.33
N LYS A 79 -12.79 -2.72 1.49
CA LYS A 79 -13.97 -2.44 2.33
C LYS A 79 -14.98 -1.54 1.64
N THR A 80 -14.53 -0.69 0.72
CA THR A 80 -15.38 0.18 -0.08
C THR A 80 -15.79 -0.42 -1.43
N LYS A 81 -15.48 -1.71 -1.66
CA LYS A 81 -15.78 -2.51 -2.86
C LYS A 81 -15.27 -1.90 -4.17
N LYS A 82 -14.19 -1.13 -4.13
CA LYS A 82 -13.56 -0.52 -5.30
C LYS A 82 -12.54 -1.49 -5.94
N TYR A 83 -12.98 -2.70 -6.29
CA TYR A 83 -12.10 -3.79 -6.71
C TYR A 83 -11.33 -3.50 -7.99
N GLU A 84 -11.90 -2.79 -8.97
CA GLU A 84 -11.17 -2.41 -10.18
C GLU A 84 -10.06 -1.40 -9.88
N LEU A 85 -10.30 -0.44 -8.98
CA LEU A 85 -9.25 0.46 -8.51
C LEU A 85 -8.18 -0.28 -7.69
N ALA A 86 -8.58 -1.31 -6.95
CA ALA A 86 -7.64 -2.17 -6.23
C ALA A 86 -6.69 -2.89 -7.20
N LYS A 87 -7.17 -3.41 -8.33
CA LYS A 87 -6.31 -3.98 -9.40
C LYS A 87 -5.29 -2.96 -9.89
N GLU A 88 -5.73 -1.74 -10.19
CA GLU A 88 -4.85 -0.70 -10.71
C GLU A 88 -3.78 -0.30 -9.68
N VAL A 89 -4.14 -0.18 -8.39
CA VAL A 89 -3.17 0.11 -7.33
C VAL A 89 -2.18 -1.03 -7.16
N LEU A 90 -2.62 -2.30 -7.19
CA LEU A 90 -1.70 -3.45 -7.17
C LEU A 90 -0.75 -3.43 -8.38
N LEU A 91 -1.26 -3.13 -9.58
CA LEU A 91 -0.41 -2.97 -10.77
C LEU A 91 0.60 -1.83 -10.62
N THR A 92 0.22 -0.74 -9.98
CA THR A 92 1.14 0.37 -9.66
C THR A 92 2.26 -0.11 -8.73
N MET A 93 1.93 -0.91 -7.70
CA MET A 93 2.92 -1.43 -6.74
C MET A 93 3.92 -2.39 -7.40
N VAL A 94 3.45 -3.26 -8.32
CA VAL A 94 4.33 -4.27 -8.95
C VAL A 94 5.07 -3.76 -10.19
N ARG A 95 4.68 -2.59 -10.71
CA ARG A 95 5.20 -2.03 -11.97
C ARG A 95 6.71 -1.88 -11.98
N ASP A 96 7.26 -1.30 -10.94
CA ASP A 96 8.68 -0.95 -10.86
C ASP A 96 9.44 -1.78 -9.81
N ILE A 97 8.98 -3.02 -9.55
CA ILE A 97 9.72 -3.95 -8.69
C ILE A 97 11.11 -4.18 -9.29
N LYS A 98 12.14 -3.93 -8.49
CA LYS A 98 13.52 -4.14 -8.86
C LYS A 98 14.26 -4.89 -7.77
N TYR A 99 14.95 -5.96 -8.14
CA TYR A 99 15.69 -6.83 -7.22
C TYR A 99 14.83 -7.34 -6.04
N GLY A 100 13.54 -7.59 -6.27
CA GLY A 100 12.61 -8.04 -5.23
C GLY A 100 12.08 -6.94 -4.30
N LEU A 101 12.38 -5.67 -4.57
CA LEU A 101 11.88 -4.54 -3.79
C LEU A 101 10.75 -3.81 -4.50
N VAL A 102 9.65 -3.63 -3.81
CA VAL A 102 8.60 -2.68 -4.17
C VAL A 102 9.09 -1.27 -3.85
N PRO A 103 8.94 -0.30 -4.78
CA PRO A 103 9.28 1.08 -4.47
C PRO A 103 8.51 1.59 -3.25
N ASN A 104 9.23 2.20 -2.30
CA ASN A 104 8.57 2.88 -1.18
C ASN A 104 7.95 4.22 -1.60
N GLY A 105 8.35 4.76 -2.73
CA GLY A 105 7.82 6.00 -3.28
C GLY A 105 8.52 6.36 -4.58
N TYR A 106 8.21 7.55 -5.08
CA TYR A 106 8.82 8.08 -6.29
C TYR A 106 9.32 9.50 -6.05
N SER A 107 10.48 9.82 -6.63
CA SER A 107 11.02 11.17 -6.60
C SER A 107 10.02 12.16 -7.23
N GLY A 108 9.77 13.29 -6.55
CA GLY A 108 8.87 14.34 -7.03
C GLY A 108 9.39 15.10 -8.26
N PHE A 109 10.66 14.93 -8.62
CA PHE A 109 11.28 15.63 -9.76
C PHE A 109 11.25 14.83 -11.06
N ASP A 110 11.64 13.56 -10.99
CA ASP A 110 11.90 12.71 -12.18
C ASP A 110 11.11 11.40 -12.17
N ASN A 111 10.22 11.20 -11.23
CA ASN A 111 9.47 9.97 -11.02
C ASN A 111 10.35 8.71 -10.83
N ARG A 112 11.59 8.87 -10.40
CA ARG A 112 12.48 7.75 -10.13
C ARG A 112 12.00 6.97 -8.91
N PRO A 113 11.88 5.64 -8.98
CA PRO A 113 11.48 4.82 -7.84
C PRO A 113 12.54 4.83 -6.75
N LEU A 114 12.10 4.86 -5.49
CA LEU A 114 12.94 4.84 -4.28
C LEU A 114 12.79 3.48 -3.58
N TYR A 115 13.91 2.79 -3.37
CA TYR A 115 13.92 1.41 -2.84
C TYR A 115 14.38 1.33 -1.38
N ASN A 116 14.06 2.31 -0.58
CA ASN A 116 14.41 2.40 0.84
C ASN A 116 13.34 1.78 1.76
N SER A 117 12.88 0.58 1.43
CA SER A 117 11.87 -0.12 2.22
C SER A 117 12.06 -1.63 2.15
N VAL A 118 12.14 -2.28 3.31
CA VAL A 118 12.11 -3.73 3.42
C VAL A 118 10.69 -4.25 3.58
N ASP A 119 9.79 -3.48 4.15
CA ASP A 119 8.44 -3.88 4.53
C ASP A 119 7.43 -3.78 3.38
N ALA A 120 7.55 -2.84 2.45
CA ALA A 120 6.60 -2.68 1.36
C ALA A 120 6.45 -3.96 0.52
N SER A 121 7.56 -4.67 0.24
CA SER A 121 7.52 -5.95 -0.49
C SER A 121 6.80 -7.04 0.28
N LEU A 122 6.93 -7.09 1.60
CA LEU A 122 6.27 -8.06 2.47
C LEU A 122 4.77 -7.74 2.62
N LEU A 123 4.43 -6.48 2.83
CA LEU A 123 3.05 -5.99 2.89
C LEU A 123 2.27 -6.28 1.60
N LEU A 124 2.94 -6.32 0.45
CA LEU A 124 2.30 -6.65 -0.82
C LEU A 124 1.64 -8.04 -0.79
N PHE A 125 2.31 -9.05 -0.21
CA PHE A 125 1.74 -10.41 -0.07
C PHE A 125 0.45 -10.40 0.74
N GLU A 126 0.45 -9.70 1.86
CA GLU A 126 -0.74 -9.56 2.71
C GLU A 126 -1.92 -8.93 1.95
N GLN A 127 -1.66 -7.86 1.20
CA GLN A 127 -2.73 -7.18 0.47
C GLN A 127 -3.25 -7.98 -0.73
N ILE A 128 -2.39 -8.73 -1.40
CA ILE A 128 -2.82 -9.67 -2.46
C ILE A 128 -3.66 -10.79 -1.87
N GLN A 129 -3.28 -11.35 -0.73
CA GLN A 129 -4.10 -12.36 -0.03
C GLN A 129 -5.48 -11.80 0.34
N LYS A 130 -5.52 -10.57 0.86
CA LYS A 130 -6.79 -9.89 1.14
C LYS A 130 -7.61 -9.67 -0.12
N TYR A 131 -6.98 -9.16 -1.20
CA TYR A 131 -7.65 -8.97 -2.47
C TYR A 131 -8.31 -10.25 -2.98
N ILE A 132 -7.59 -11.38 -2.97
CA ILE A 132 -8.13 -12.70 -3.34
C ILE A 132 -9.30 -13.08 -2.42
N ASN A 133 -9.17 -12.89 -1.12
CA ASN A 133 -10.22 -13.24 -0.15
C ASN A 133 -11.52 -12.43 -0.38
N TYR A 134 -11.40 -11.18 -0.83
CA TYR A 134 -12.58 -10.31 -1.13
C TYR A 134 -13.20 -10.58 -2.49
N THR A 135 -12.40 -10.99 -3.48
CA THR A 135 -12.83 -11.01 -4.89
C THR A 135 -12.89 -12.39 -5.51
N GLY A 136 -12.10 -13.34 -5.03
CA GLY A 136 -11.89 -14.64 -5.68
C GLY A 136 -11.12 -14.57 -7.02
N ASP A 137 -10.55 -13.42 -7.37
CA ASP A 137 -9.93 -13.17 -8.69
C ASP A 137 -8.48 -13.68 -8.74
N TYR A 138 -8.33 -14.99 -8.70
CA TYR A 138 -7.03 -15.65 -8.86
C TYR A 138 -6.40 -15.42 -10.23
N GLU A 139 -7.22 -15.34 -11.29
CA GLU A 139 -6.75 -15.16 -12.66
C GLU A 139 -5.98 -13.85 -12.83
N PHE A 140 -6.47 -12.76 -12.26
CA PHE A 140 -5.77 -11.47 -12.29
C PHE A 140 -4.40 -11.58 -11.61
N VAL A 141 -4.33 -12.20 -10.43
CA VAL A 141 -3.07 -12.36 -9.68
C VAL A 141 -2.09 -13.23 -10.43
N GLU A 142 -2.53 -14.39 -10.94
CA GLU A 142 -1.70 -15.32 -11.72
C GLU A 142 -1.09 -14.63 -12.94
N LYS A 143 -1.89 -13.92 -13.72
CA LYS A 143 -1.42 -13.30 -14.97
C LYS A 143 -0.52 -12.08 -14.78
N ASN A 144 -0.73 -11.31 -13.72
CA ASN A 144 -0.11 -9.97 -13.64
C ASN A 144 0.90 -9.83 -12.51
N ILE A 145 0.82 -10.67 -11.47
CA ILE A 145 1.50 -10.44 -10.20
C ILE A 145 2.38 -11.62 -9.78
N TYR A 146 1.95 -12.86 -10.02
CA TYR A 146 2.55 -14.06 -9.46
C TYR A 146 4.07 -14.16 -9.68
N ASP A 147 4.54 -13.98 -10.91
CA ASP A 147 5.98 -14.00 -11.24
C ASP A 147 6.79 -12.94 -10.45
N LYS A 148 6.14 -11.84 -10.07
CA LYS A 148 6.78 -10.79 -9.27
C LYS A 148 6.93 -11.23 -7.82
N LEU A 149 5.93 -11.94 -7.29
CA LEU A 149 5.96 -12.48 -5.92
C LEU A 149 7.08 -13.53 -5.77
N GLU A 150 7.21 -14.44 -6.73
CA GLU A 150 8.32 -15.42 -6.74
C GLU A 150 9.68 -14.69 -6.70
N LYS A 151 9.86 -13.69 -7.54
CA LYS A 151 11.09 -12.90 -7.56
C LYS A 151 11.38 -12.15 -6.26
N ILE A 152 10.35 -11.66 -5.57
CA ILE A 152 10.53 -11.06 -4.24
C ILE A 152 11.11 -12.12 -3.28
N ILE A 153 10.48 -13.29 -3.18
CA ILE A 153 10.93 -14.37 -2.28
C ILE A 153 12.36 -14.79 -2.61
N GLU A 154 12.66 -15.08 -3.87
CA GLU A 154 13.99 -15.48 -4.32
C GLU A 154 15.07 -14.46 -3.93
N ASN A 155 14.79 -13.16 -4.12
CA ASN A 155 15.75 -12.12 -3.81
C ASN A 155 15.94 -11.93 -2.29
N TYR A 156 14.88 -12.04 -1.49
CA TYR A 156 15.00 -11.98 -0.02
C TYR A 156 15.84 -13.15 0.52
N ILE A 157 15.68 -14.35 -0.05
CA ILE A 157 16.51 -15.51 0.31
C ILE A 157 17.96 -15.32 -0.15
N LYS A 158 18.17 -14.84 -1.37
CA LYS A 158 19.49 -14.63 -1.96
C LYS A 158 20.29 -13.49 -1.32
N GLY A 159 19.57 -12.50 -0.81
CA GLY A 159 20.11 -11.24 -0.33
C GLY A 159 20.03 -10.11 -1.36
N ILE A 160 19.71 -8.92 -0.90
CA ILE A 160 19.53 -7.70 -1.69
C ILE A 160 20.44 -6.62 -1.11
N ASP A 161 21.28 -6.04 -1.94
CA ASP A 161 22.12 -4.91 -1.56
C ASP A 161 22.03 -3.79 -2.63
N ILE A 162 20.93 -3.02 -2.54
CA ILE A 162 20.73 -1.81 -3.32
C ILE A 162 20.80 -0.64 -2.36
N ASP A 163 21.56 0.37 -2.70
CA ASP A 163 21.71 1.59 -1.88
C ASP A 163 22.09 1.28 -0.41
N ASN A 164 22.89 0.23 -0.19
CA ASN A 164 23.28 -0.30 1.12
C ASN A 164 22.11 -0.82 1.98
N ASN A 165 21.01 -1.26 1.36
CA ASN A 165 19.85 -1.81 2.08
C ASN A 165 20.17 -3.10 2.83
N ASN A 166 21.15 -3.89 2.36
CA ASN A 166 21.66 -5.09 3.02
C ASN A 166 20.54 -5.98 3.61
N ILE A 167 19.57 -6.36 2.74
CA ILE A 167 18.39 -7.15 3.13
C ILE A 167 18.69 -8.62 2.84
N TYR A 168 18.51 -9.50 3.81
CA TYR A 168 18.69 -10.94 3.63
C TYR A 168 17.95 -11.75 4.68
N LEU A 169 17.61 -13.00 4.32
CA LEU A 169 17.10 -14.00 5.26
C LEU A 169 18.30 -14.60 6.00
N ASP A 170 18.33 -14.48 7.33
CA ASP A 170 19.40 -15.04 8.15
C ASP A 170 19.14 -16.53 8.50
N SER A 171 20.13 -17.16 9.09
CA SER A 171 20.11 -18.60 9.44
C SER A 171 19.03 -18.98 10.47
N ASP A 172 18.50 -18.01 11.21
CA ASP A 172 17.36 -18.19 12.12
C ASP A 172 16.00 -17.91 11.47
N PHE A 173 15.98 -17.79 10.13
CA PHE A 173 14.80 -17.48 9.31
C PHE A 173 14.18 -16.10 9.56
N LEU A 174 14.88 -15.17 10.20
CA LEU A 174 14.47 -13.80 10.35
C LEU A 174 15.13 -12.92 9.26
N ILE A 175 14.42 -11.88 8.83
CA ILE A 175 14.93 -10.92 7.87
C ILE A 175 15.77 -9.87 8.60
N SER A 176 17.04 -9.78 8.18
CA SER A 176 17.93 -8.70 8.58
C SER A 176 17.98 -7.64 7.48
N SER A 177 18.03 -6.37 7.84
CA SER A 177 18.09 -5.28 6.86
C SER A 177 18.84 -4.07 7.38
N GLY A 178 19.43 -3.34 6.43
CA GLY A 178 19.98 -2.02 6.68
C GLY A 178 21.32 -2.00 7.37
N THR A 179 21.82 -0.78 7.53
CA THR A 179 23.02 -0.39 8.23
C THR A 179 22.70 0.78 9.16
N GLU A 180 23.66 1.26 9.92
CA GLU A 180 23.50 2.44 10.79
C GLU A 180 23.12 3.72 10.03
N ASN A 181 23.31 3.76 8.71
CA ASN A 181 23.04 4.91 7.86
C ASN A 181 21.80 4.75 6.97
N THR A 182 21.09 3.63 7.08
CA THR A 182 19.88 3.36 6.28
C THR A 182 18.62 3.51 7.12
N GLN A 183 17.49 3.73 6.44
CA GLN A 183 16.16 3.83 7.03
C GLN A 183 15.18 3.02 6.17
N ASN A 184 15.12 1.70 6.41
CA ASN A 184 14.39 0.75 5.56
C ASN A 184 13.03 0.34 6.12
N THR A 185 12.65 0.82 7.32
CA THR A 185 11.37 0.52 7.97
C THR A 185 10.47 1.75 7.99
N TRP A 186 9.34 1.68 8.67
CA TRP A 186 8.43 2.81 8.82
C TRP A 186 9.06 4.02 9.54
N MET A 187 10.15 3.80 10.32
CA MET A 187 10.95 4.86 10.94
C MET A 187 11.99 5.40 9.95
N ASP A 188 11.57 5.99 8.86
CA ASP A 188 12.42 6.32 7.71
C ASP A 188 12.87 7.79 7.61
N ALA A 189 12.75 8.54 8.72
CA ALA A 189 13.20 9.92 8.75
C ALA A 189 14.73 10.06 8.64
N LYS A 190 15.17 10.99 7.80
CA LYS A 190 16.57 11.43 7.65
C LYS A 190 16.70 12.92 7.89
N VAL A 191 17.75 13.32 8.62
CA VAL A 191 18.12 14.73 8.82
C VAL A 191 19.58 14.89 8.36
N ASN A 192 19.83 15.78 7.42
CA ASN A 192 21.15 16.01 6.83
C ASN A 192 21.87 14.72 6.36
N GLY A 193 21.08 13.78 5.78
CA GLY A 193 21.61 12.51 5.29
C GLY A 193 21.85 11.44 6.37
N ILE A 194 21.57 11.74 7.63
CA ILE A 194 21.72 10.81 8.75
C ILE A 194 20.34 10.24 9.12
N ALA A 195 20.22 8.91 9.20
CA ALA A 195 19.02 8.24 9.66
C ALA A 195 18.77 8.56 11.14
N VAL A 196 17.58 9.06 11.47
CA VAL A 196 17.21 9.43 12.85
C VAL A 196 17.03 8.17 13.69
N THR A 197 16.43 7.14 13.11
CA THR A 197 16.17 5.87 13.77
C THR A 197 16.50 4.76 12.76
N PRO A 198 17.75 4.29 12.66
CA PRO A 198 18.19 3.36 11.62
C PRO A 198 17.43 2.04 11.61
N ARG A 199 17.05 1.49 12.76
CA ARG A 199 16.33 0.19 12.87
C ARG A 199 16.97 -0.92 12.06
N ASN A 200 18.32 -0.94 11.98
CA ASN A 200 19.09 -1.94 11.26
C ASN A 200 19.07 -3.31 11.98
N GLY A 201 19.37 -4.36 11.24
CA GLY A 201 19.30 -5.73 11.71
C GLY A 201 17.88 -6.31 11.66
N LYS A 202 17.52 -7.10 12.65
CA LYS A 202 16.22 -7.81 12.70
C LYS A 202 15.18 -6.97 13.44
N ALA A 203 14.69 -5.94 12.77
CA ALA A 203 13.64 -5.08 13.33
C ALA A 203 12.36 -5.89 13.57
N VAL A 204 11.73 -5.72 14.75
CA VAL A 204 10.55 -6.50 15.16
C VAL A 204 9.33 -6.24 14.26
N GLU A 205 9.23 -5.06 13.69
CA GLU A 205 8.15 -4.69 12.75
C GLU A 205 8.26 -5.36 11.37
N ILE A 206 9.36 -6.08 11.11
CA ILE A 206 9.62 -6.79 9.85
C ILE A 206 9.42 -8.30 10.03
N ASN A 207 9.66 -8.81 11.23
CA ASN A 207 9.67 -10.21 11.58
C ASN A 207 8.50 -10.61 12.49
#